data_a4eae2b01471a3c46430a4cc9a02f4d7
#
_entry.id   a4eae2b01471a3c46430a4cc9a02f4d7
#
_cell.length_a   1.000
_cell.length_b   1.000
_cell.length_c   1.000
_cell.angle_alpha   90.00
_cell.angle_beta   90.00
_cell.angle_gamma   90.00
#
_symmetry.space_group_name_H-M   'P 1'
#
loop_
_entity.id
_entity.type
_entity.pdbx_description
1 polymer ?
#
loop_
_entity_poly.entity_id
_entity_poly.type
_entity_poly.pdbx_seq_one_letter_code
_entity_poly.pdbx_strand_id
1 'polypeptide(L)'
;MIHVNRFRRPHVLAAAETAGNKQARVTSASAKDDIALLDDYSRTIVSAVDRVTPSVVNIESRANGSRGGSGSGFIIAPDGFILSNSHVVHGAREIVVNLSDGRESRAQLVGDDPDTDLAVIRIDAAQLSHVRLADSETLRVGQIAIAIGNPLGFQASVTAGVISALGRSMHAQSGRLIDNIIQTDAALNPGNSGGPLANSAGEVIGVNTAVIRPAQGICFAIASNTAKFIAGWLIKEGRIRRGYIGVAGQTSPLHRRVARFYHLANESGAMVVSVEKGSPAEQSRIRPDDVIVAFNDEPIASVHDLHKKLVGDRIGTPCKLTVLRGTEQLTIYVTPAEMPALRAR
;
A
#
# COMPACT_ATOMS: atom_id res chain seq x y z
N MET A 1 47.48 19.70 8.01
CA MET A 1 48.30 18.78 8.83
C MET A 1 47.49 18.38 10.04
N ILE A 2 46.78 17.28 10.00
CA ILE A 2 46.11 16.69 11.16
C ILE A 2 46.33 15.18 11.09
N HIS A 3 46.96 14.65 12.15
CA HIS A 3 47.43 13.28 12.30
C HIS A 3 46.27 12.27 12.37
N VAL A 4 46.37 11.20 11.56
CA VAL A 4 45.51 10.00 11.63
C VAL A 4 46.12 9.04 12.65
N ASN A 5 45.41 8.77 13.71
CA ASN A 5 45.80 7.82 14.75
C ASN A 5 45.35 6.39 14.36
N ARG A 6 46.37 5.51 14.19
CA ARG A 6 46.18 4.07 13.92
C ARG A 6 45.77 3.36 15.21
N PHE A 7 44.55 2.76 15.24
CA PHE A 7 44.18 1.82 16.29
C PHE A 7 44.84 0.44 16.07
N ARG A 8 45.61 -0.01 17.06
CA ARG A 8 46.23 -1.34 17.15
C ARG A 8 45.16 -2.38 17.50
N ARG A 9 45.24 -3.54 16.82
CA ARG A 9 44.47 -4.75 17.16
C ARG A 9 44.96 -5.36 18.46
N PRO A 10 44.10 -5.84 19.37
CA PRO A 10 44.54 -6.67 20.49
C PRO A 10 44.74 -8.12 20.05
N HIS A 11 45.86 -8.72 20.46
CA HIS A 11 46.17 -10.12 20.35
C HIS A 11 45.25 -10.92 21.31
N VAL A 12 44.54 -11.92 20.80
CA VAL A 12 43.85 -12.92 21.60
C VAL A 12 44.79 -14.12 21.77
N LEU A 13 45.17 -14.37 23.01
CA LEU A 13 45.90 -15.57 23.43
C LEU A 13 44.97 -16.78 23.38
N ALA A 14 45.40 -17.83 22.70
CA ALA A 14 44.74 -19.13 22.72
C ALA A 14 45.06 -19.83 24.04
N ALA A 15 44.04 -20.17 24.83
CA ALA A 15 44.12 -21.20 25.85
C ALA A 15 43.28 -22.38 25.41
N ALA A 16 43.94 -23.50 25.12
CA ALA A 16 43.31 -24.79 24.91
C ALA A 16 43.12 -25.44 26.31
N GLU A 17 41.87 -25.74 26.65
CA GLU A 17 41.56 -26.74 27.67
C GLU A 17 40.38 -27.61 27.20
N THR A 18 40.65 -28.87 27.19
CA THR A 18 39.77 -30.01 26.95
C THR A 18 38.78 -30.17 28.11
N ALA A 19 37.47 -30.08 27.78
CA ALA A 19 36.45 -30.63 28.67
C ALA A 19 35.21 -31.07 27.89
N GLY A 20 34.95 -32.32 27.99
CA GLY A 20 33.72 -33.11 27.92
C GLY A 20 32.51 -32.57 27.17
N ASN A 21 32.28 -33.24 26.06
CA ASN A 21 31.01 -33.20 25.29
C ASN A 21 29.81 -33.65 26.15
N LYS A 22 29.02 -32.63 26.65
CA LYS A 22 27.63 -32.82 27.07
C LYS A 22 26.77 -31.97 26.14
N GLN A 23 26.34 -32.55 25.04
CA GLN A 23 25.22 -32.01 24.28
C GLN A 23 24.01 -31.96 25.21
N ALA A 24 23.72 -30.78 25.76
CA ALA A 24 22.44 -30.49 26.35
C ALA A 24 21.43 -30.43 25.19
N ARG A 25 20.60 -31.49 25.10
CA ARG A 25 19.35 -31.42 24.35
C ARG A 25 18.53 -30.28 24.93
N VAL A 26 18.53 -29.12 24.27
CA VAL A 26 17.53 -28.07 24.50
C VAL A 26 16.22 -28.65 24.04
N THR A 27 15.42 -29.12 24.97
CA THR A 27 14.10 -29.69 24.73
C THR A 27 13.17 -28.57 24.29
N SER A 28 12.34 -28.87 23.28
CA SER A 28 11.29 -28.02 22.70
C SER A 28 10.17 -27.58 23.70
N ALA A 29 10.37 -27.83 24.99
CA ALA A 29 9.46 -27.40 26.07
C ALA A 29 9.61 -25.92 26.44
N SER A 30 10.80 -25.31 26.21
CA SER A 30 11.07 -23.94 26.70
C SER A 30 10.32 -22.84 25.92
N ALA A 31 10.05 -23.04 24.64
CA ALA A 31 9.38 -22.01 23.81
C ALA A 31 7.88 -21.84 24.14
N LYS A 32 7.20 -22.86 24.66
CA LYS A 32 5.79 -22.77 25.08
C LYS A 32 5.64 -22.10 26.43
N ASP A 33 6.62 -22.25 27.33
CA ASP A 33 6.60 -21.63 28.65
C ASP A 33 6.88 -20.11 28.56
N ASP A 34 7.73 -19.66 27.63
CA ASP A 34 8.01 -18.24 27.42
C ASP A 34 6.78 -17.46 26.93
N ILE A 35 5.92 -18.07 26.08
CA ILE A 35 4.69 -17.42 25.61
C ILE A 35 3.68 -17.21 26.74
N ALA A 36 3.66 -18.10 27.75
CA ALA A 36 2.78 -17.98 28.92
C ALA A 36 3.16 -16.80 29.83
N LEU A 37 4.41 -16.32 29.77
CA LEU A 37 4.89 -15.18 30.52
C LEU A 37 4.60 -13.82 29.86
N LEU A 38 4.19 -13.80 28.57
CA LEU A 38 3.86 -12.57 27.87
C LEU A 38 2.53 -12.00 28.37
N ASP A 39 2.44 -10.67 28.42
CA ASP A 39 1.17 -9.98 28.62
C ASP A 39 0.27 -10.09 27.36
N ASP A 40 -0.99 -9.69 27.48
CA ASP A 40 -1.96 -9.80 26.38
C ASP A 40 -1.57 -9.00 25.16
N TYR A 41 -0.94 -7.84 25.34
CA TYR A 41 -0.45 -7.01 24.23
C TYR A 41 0.67 -7.73 23.48
N SER A 42 1.70 -8.18 24.20
CA SER A 42 2.83 -8.89 23.62
C SER A 42 2.39 -10.18 22.92
N ARG A 43 1.49 -10.97 23.52
CA ARG A 43 0.90 -12.17 22.87
C ARG A 43 0.21 -11.83 21.57
N THR A 44 -0.56 -10.75 21.54
CA THR A 44 -1.28 -10.31 20.34
C THR A 44 -0.30 -9.94 19.22
N ILE A 45 0.74 -9.16 19.53
CA ILE A 45 1.75 -8.75 18.55
C ILE A 45 2.51 -9.98 18.03
N VAL A 46 3.05 -10.82 18.91
CA VAL A 46 3.80 -12.03 18.54
C VAL A 46 2.95 -12.94 17.66
N SER A 47 1.70 -13.22 18.04
CA SER A 47 0.80 -14.08 17.26
C SER A 47 0.51 -13.50 15.86
N ALA A 48 0.33 -12.20 15.72
CA ALA A 48 0.12 -11.56 14.43
C ALA A 48 1.38 -11.61 13.56
N VAL A 49 2.55 -11.36 14.16
CA VAL A 49 3.86 -11.42 13.49
C VAL A 49 4.16 -12.83 12.99
N ASP A 50 3.95 -13.87 13.81
CA ASP A 50 4.17 -15.27 13.42
C ASP A 50 3.33 -15.71 12.22
N ARG A 51 2.12 -15.16 12.08
CA ARG A 51 1.23 -15.43 10.94
C ARG A 51 1.68 -14.73 9.66
N VAL A 52 2.18 -13.51 9.76
CA VAL A 52 2.47 -12.66 8.61
C VAL A 52 3.89 -12.83 8.09
N THR A 53 4.88 -12.95 8.99
CA THR A 53 6.31 -13.00 8.65
C THR A 53 6.67 -14.07 7.60
N PRO A 54 6.10 -15.30 7.62
CA PRO A 54 6.41 -16.29 6.60
C PRO A 54 6.11 -15.87 5.16
N SER A 55 5.24 -14.87 4.98
CA SER A 55 4.85 -14.33 3.68
C SER A 55 5.61 -13.05 3.29
N VAL A 56 6.39 -12.47 4.23
CA VAL A 56 7.12 -11.22 3.98
C VAL A 56 8.45 -11.54 3.32
N VAL A 57 8.75 -10.81 2.27
CA VAL A 57 9.96 -11.02 1.45
C VAL A 57 10.80 -9.75 1.40
N ASN A 58 12.10 -9.93 1.22
CA ASN A 58 12.99 -8.86 0.78
C ASN A 58 13.01 -8.81 -0.75
N ILE A 59 13.06 -7.62 -1.32
CA ILE A 59 13.12 -7.38 -2.76
C ILE A 59 14.36 -6.53 -3.05
N GLU A 60 15.22 -7.06 -3.90
CA GLU A 60 16.35 -6.34 -4.47
C GLU A 60 16.09 -6.11 -5.96
N SER A 61 16.16 -4.86 -6.39
CA SER A 61 16.07 -4.49 -7.80
C SER A 61 17.44 -4.05 -8.32
N ARG A 62 17.72 -4.35 -9.59
CA ARG A 62 18.96 -3.94 -10.27
C ARG A 62 18.62 -3.24 -11.58
N ALA A 63 19.27 -2.09 -11.81
CA ALA A 63 19.19 -1.33 -13.04
C ALA A 63 20.60 -1.11 -13.60
N ASN A 64 20.85 -1.46 -14.86
CA ASN A 64 22.12 -1.22 -15.57
C ASN A 64 23.38 -1.69 -14.82
N GLY A 65 23.34 -2.84 -14.12
CA GLY A 65 24.49 -3.42 -13.42
C GLY A 65 24.82 -2.77 -12.08
N SER A 66 24.09 -1.74 -11.65
CA SER A 66 24.16 -1.16 -10.31
C SER A 66 22.99 -1.63 -9.45
N ARG A 67 23.18 -1.69 -8.12
CA ARG A 67 22.06 -1.86 -7.17
C ARG A 67 21.07 -0.72 -7.41
N GLY A 68 19.80 -1.09 -7.72
CA GLY A 68 18.68 -0.18 -7.82
C GLY A 68 18.04 0.06 -6.44
N GLY A 69 16.76 -0.24 -6.33
CA GLY A 69 16.02 -0.17 -5.07
C GLY A 69 16.19 -1.43 -4.21
N SER A 70 15.96 -1.30 -2.92
CA SER A 70 15.75 -2.40 -2.00
C SER A 70 14.54 -2.08 -1.13
N GLY A 71 13.71 -3.08 -0.86
CA GLY A 71 12.51 -2.92 -0.05
C GLY A 71 11.94 -4.27 0.36
N SER A 72 10.73 -4.23 0.83
CA SER A 72 9.97 -5.41 1.21
C SER A 72 8.81 -5.65 0.26
N GLY A 73 8.26 -6.82 0.34
CA GLY A 73 7.00 -7.22 -0.27
C GLY A 73 6.33 -8.28 0.58
N PHE A 74 5.16 -8.71 0.16
CA PHE A 74 4.50 -9.84 0.79
C PHE A 74 3.69 -10.64 -0.24
N ILE A 75 3.69 -11.96 -0.05
CA ILE A 75 3.01 -12.91 -0.93
C ILE A 75 1.51 -12.86 -0.63
N ILE A 76 0.71 -12.63 -1.66
CA ILE A 76 -0.76 -12.49 -1.57
C ILE A 76 -1.52 -13.72 -2.08
N ALA A 77 -0.84 -14.63 -2.79
CA ALA A 77 -1.44 -15.83 -3.36
C ALA A 77 -0.43 -16.97 -3.45
N PRO A 78 -0.88 -18.25 -3.34
CA PRO A 78 0.00 -19.40 -3.31
C PRO A 78 0.75 -19.65 -4.63
N ASP A 79 0.33 -19.04 -5.73
CA ASP A 79 0.95 -19.09 -7.05
C ASP A 79 2.03 -18.03 -7.27
N GLY A 80 2.49 -17.37 -6.18
CA GLY A 80 3.68 -16.56 -6.13
C GLY A 80 3.49 -15.09 -6.46
N PHE A 81 2.26 -14.56 -6.50
CA PHE A 81 2.06 -13.12 -6.59
C PHE A 81 2.46 -12.41 -5.30
N ILE A 82 3.23 -11.34 -5.45
CA ILE A 82 3.78 -10.50 -4.38
C ILE A 82 3.36 -9.05 -4.63
N LEU A 83 2.82 -8.41 -3.60
CA LEU A 83 2.62 -6.96 -3.55
C LEU A 83 3.85 -6.27 -2.97
N SER A 84 4.19 -5.13 -3.57
CA SER A 84 5.24 -4.22 -3.10
C SER A 84 4.91 -2.79 -3.52
N ASN A 85 5.81 -1.84 -3.24
CA ASN A 85 5.72 -0.50 -3.81
C ASN A 85 6.33 -0.42 -5.21
N SER A 86 5.79 0.48 -6.04
CA SER A 86 6.31 0.80 -7.35
C SER A 86 7.77 1.27 -7.27
N HIS A 87 8.09 2.20 -6.38
CA HIS A 87 9.44 2.75 -6.24
C HIS A 87 10.51 1.71 -5.89
N VAL A 88 10.13 0.51 -5.41
CA VAL A 88 11.07 -0.59 -5.13
C VAL A 88 11.49 -1.30 -6.42
N VAL A 89 10.59 -1.42 -7.40
CA VAL A 89 10.79 -2.25 -8.60
C VAL A 89 10.75 -1.46 -9.92
N HIS A 90 10.34 -0.18 -9.89
CA HIS A 90 10.18 0.65 -11.07
C HIS A 90 11.49 0.76 -11.88
N GLY A 91 11.42 0.49 -13.18
CA GLY A 91 12.58 0.53 -14.07
C GLY A 91 13.63 -0.56 -13.83
N ALA A 92 13.37 -1.53 -12.95
CA ALA A 92 14.27 -2.64 -12.70
C ALA A 92 14.38 -3.55 -13.94
N ARG A 93 15.60 -3.99 -14.27
CA ARG A 93 15.86 -5.02 -15.27
C ARG A 93 15.90 -6.42 -14.67
N GLU A 94 16.29 -6.52 -13.43
CA GLU A 94 16.35 -7.75 -12.66
C GLU A 94 15.75 -7.50 -11.27
N ILE A 95 14.89 -8.40 -10.84
CA ILE A 95 14.27 -8.39 -9.52
C ILE A 95 14.58 -9.72 -8.86
N VAL A 96 15.17 -9.65 -7.68
CA VAL A 96 15.50 -10.81 -6.85
C VAL A 96 14.69 -10.72 -5.56
N VAL A 97 14.08 -11.83 -5.18
CA VAL A 97 13.25 -11.97 -3.98
C VAL A 97 13.91 -12.96 -3.04
N ASN A 98 14.19 -12.53 -1.82
CA ASN A 98 14.65 -13.38 -0.74
C ASN A 98 13.47 -13.73 0.18
N LEU A 99 13.14 -15.02 0.25
CA LEU A 99 12.05 -15.53 1.08
C LEU A 99 12.48 -15.62 2.55
N SER A 100 11.50 -15.67 3.45
CA SER A 100 11.73 -15.77 4.90
C SER A 100 12.45 -17.07 5.33
N ASP A 101 12.38 -18.13 4.51
CA ASP A 101 13.06 -19.39 4.74
C ASP A 101 14.48 -19.47 4.14
N GLY A 102 14.99 -18.37 3.61
CA GLY A 102 16.33 -18.24 3.05
C GLY A 102 16.45 -18.63 1.56
N ARG A 103 15.37 -19.05 0.92
CA ARG A 103 15.37 -19.29 -0.53
C ARG A 103 15.44 -17.96 -1.29
N GLU A 104 16.18 -17.94 -2.38
CA GLU A 104 16.24 -16.83 -3.33
C GLU A 104 15.51 -17.23 -4.62
N SER A 105 14.74 -16.31 -5.19
CA SER A 105 14.04 -16.52 -6.46
C SER A 105 14.10 -15.26 -7.32
N ARG A 106 14.26 -15.44 -8.63
CA ARG A 106 14.06 -14.33 -9.58
C ARG A 106 12.57 -14.08 -9.73
N ALA A 107 12.21 -12.80 -9.76
CA ALA A 107 10.84 -12.37 -9.95
C ALA A 107 10.63 -11.74 -11.33
N GLN A 108 9.42 -11.91 -11.86
CA GLN A 108 8.93 -11.21 -13.04
C GLN A 108 8.07 -10.04 -12.59
N LEU A 109 8.24 -8.87 -13.20
CA LEU A 109 7.33 -7.75 -13.03
C LEU A 109 6.02 -8.08 -13.76
N VAL A 110 4.93 -8.19 -13.01
CA VAL A 110 3.58 -8.41 -13.56
C VAL A 110 2.96 -7.09 -13.95
N GLY A 111 3.10 -6.08 -13.11
CA GLY A 111 2.63 -4.74 -13.38
C GLY A 111 3.09 -3.76 -12.33
N ASP A 112 3.15 -2.48 -12.71
CA ASP A 112 3.68 -1.38 -11.93
C ASP A 112 2.80 -0.14 -12.11
N ASP A 113 2.49 0.52 -11.02
CA ASP A 113 1.68 1.73 -11.00
C ASP A 113 2.31 2.82 -10.13
N PRO A 114 3.16 3.67 -10.73
CA PRO A 114 3.80 4.79 -10.02
C PRO A 114 2.81 5.81 -9.42
N ASP A 115 1.59 5.89 -9.97
CA ASP A 115 0.56 6.82 -9.52
C ASP A 115 -0.07 6.45 -8.17
N THR A 116 -0.03 5.18 -7.79
CA THR A 116 -0.46 4.69 -6.47
C THR A 116 0.69 4.13 -5.66
N ASP A 117 1.90 4.15 -6.21
CA ASP A 117 3.10 3.56 -5.61
C ASP A 117 2.92 2.06 -5.26
N LEU A 118 2.24 1.31 -6.13
CA LEU A 118 2.03 -0.13 -5.98
C LEU A 118 2.59 -0.89 -7.17
N ALA A 119 3.11 -2.08 -6.91
CA ALA A 119 3.56 -3.02 -7.94
C ALA A 119 3.19 -4.45 -7.56
N VAL A 120 3.00 -5.28 -8.59
CA VAL A 120 2.85 -6.72 -8.47
C VAL A 120 4.00 -7.38 -9.21
N ILE A 121 4.72 -8.25 -8.50
CA ILE A 121 5.73 -9.14 -9.07
C ILE A 121 5.31 -10.59 -8.85
N ARG A 122 5.91 -11.52 -9.57
CA ARG A 122 5.63 -12.95 -9.45
C ARG A 122 6.90 -13.76 -9.38
N ILE A 123 6.95 -14.71 -8.46
CA ILE A 123 8.00 -15.73 -8.37
C ILE A 123 7.42 -17.10 -8.71
N ASP A 124 8.28 -17.99 -9.18
CA ASP A 124 7.96 -19.40 -9.36
C ASP A 124 8.65 -20.21 -8.25
N ALA A 125 7.90 -20.47 -7.18
CA ALA A 125 8.38 -21.24 -6.04
C ALA A 125 7.23 -22.04 -5.41
N ALA A 126 7.53 -23.21 -4.90
CA ALA A 126 6.55 -24.07 -4.25
C ALA A 126 6.41 -23.76 -2.75
N GLN A 127 5.30 -24.18 -2.16
CA GLN A 127 5.04 -24.10 -0.72
C GLN A 127 5.17 -22.69 -0.16
N LEU A 128 4.56 -21.73 -0.81
CA LEU A 128 4.57 -20.33 -0.41
C LEU A 128 3.51 -20.04 0.65
N SER A 129 3.92 -19.47 1.77
CA SER A 129 3.01 -18.84 2.71
C SER A 129 2.48 -17.54 2.12
N HIS A 130 1.20 -17.26 2.27
CA HIS A 130 0.57 -16.03 1.79
C HIS A 130 -0.34 -15.42 2.85
N VAL A 131 -0.54 -14.12 2.79
CA VAL A 131 -1.39 -13.37 3.73
C VAL A 131 -2.76 -13.09 3.15
N ARG A 132 -3.71 -12.86 4.07
CA ARG A 132 -5.03 -12.34 3.75
C ARG A 132 -5.03 -10.82 3.85
N LEU A 133 -5.61 -10.16 2.85
CA LEU A 133 -5.89 -8.73 2.88
C LEU A 133 -7.25 -8.50 3.57
N ALA A 134 -7.27 -7.72 4.66
CA ALA A 134 -8.48 -7.33 5.38
C ALA A 134 -9.32 -6.32 4.58
N ASP A 135 -10.51 -6.00 5.06
CA ASP A 135 -11.33 -4.90 4.57
C ASP A 135 -10.95 -3.60 5.31
N SER A 136 -10.26 -2.69 4.60
CA SER A 136 -9.82 -1.43 5.19
C SER A 136 -10.95 -0.42 5.44
N GLU A 137 -12.17 -0.64 4.97
CA GLU A 137 -13.32 0.23 5.29
C GLU A 137 -13.85 -0.01 6.72
N THR A 138 -13.53 -1.17 7.31
CA THR A 138 -13.92 -1.51 8.69
C THR A 138 -12.97 -0.98 9.75
N LEU A 139 -11.86 -0.37 9.35
CA LEU A 139 -10.82 0.10 10.25
C LEU A 139 -11.29 1.27 11.11
N ARG A 140 -10.73 1.35 12.32
CA ARG A 140 -10.99 2.44 13.27
C ARG A 140 -9.68 3.02 13.80
N VAL A 141 -9.65 4.33 14.00
CA VAL A 141 -8.55 5.01 14.69
C VAL A 141 -8.38 4.42 16.09
N GLY A 142 -7.14 4.20 16.50
CA GLY A 142 -6.79 3.56 17.76
C GLY A 142 -6.61 2.03 17.69
N GLN A 143 -6.96 1.36 16.59
CA GLN A 143 -6.66 -0.07 16.40
C GLN A 143 -5.16 -0.29 16.28
N ILE A 144 -4.67 -1.45 16.78
CA ILE A 144 -3.29 -1.89 16.63
C ILE A 144 -2.93 -1.99 15.14
N ALA A 145 -1.77 -1.44 14.80
CA ALA A 145 -1.14 -1.49 13.49
C ALA A 145 0.30 -2.01 13.64
N ILE A 146 0.63 -3.08 12.93
CA ILE A 146 1.93 -3.75 13.00
C ILE A 146 2.58 -3.66 11.62
N ALA A 147 3.64 -2.87 11.52
CA ALA A 147 4.42 -2.76 10.29
C ALA A 147 5.51 -3.81 10.28
N ILE A 148 5.56 -4.61 9.23
CA ILE A 148 6.53 -5.69 9.07
C ILE A 148 7.28 -5.47 7.76
N GLY A 149 8.60 -5.65 7.79
CA GLY A 149 9.46 -5.60 6.62
C GLY A 149 10.60 -6.60 6.74
N ASN A 150 11.31 -6.83 5.64
CA ASN A 150 12.52 -7.65 5.61
C ASN A 150 13.64 -6.89 4.89
N PRO A 151 14.19 -5.82 5.52
CA PRO A 151 15.12 -4.91 4.85
C PRO A 151 16.45 -5.54 4.43
N LEU A 152 16.87 -6.61 5.09
CA LEU A 152 18.19 -7.24 4.92
C LEU A 152 18.12 -8.67 4.37
N GLY A 153 16.92 -9.22 4.15
CA GLY A 153 16.74 -10.58 3.64
C GLY A 153 16.92 -11.70 4.66
N PHE A 154 17.37 -11.41 5.89
CA PHE A 154 17.67 -12.44 6.90
C PHE A 154 16.63 -12.54 8.00
N GLN A 155 16.09 -11.43 8.46
CA GLN A 155 15.12 -11.38 9.54
C GLN A 155 14.10 -10.25 9.32
N ALA A 156 12.84 -10.52 9.66
CA ALA A 156 11.81 -9.50 9.64
C ALA A 156 12.09 -8.42 10.70
N SER A 157 11.91 -7.17 10.30
CA SER A 157 11.86 -6.03 11.20
C SER A 157 10.40 -5.71 11.51
N VAL A 158 10.06 -5.63 12.78
CA VAL A 158 8.69 -5.43 13.27
C VAL A 158 8.62 -4.15 14.08
N THR A 159 7.64 -3.32 13.79
CA THR A 159 7.28 -2.18 14.61
C THR A 159 5.77 -2.17 14.83
N ALA A 160 5.34 -1.81 16.04
CA ALA A 160 3.93 -1.74 16.39
C ALA A 160 3.55 -0.34 16.85
N GLY A 161 2.34 0.03 16.55
CA GLY A 161 1.70 1.28 16.91
C GLY A 161 0.19 1.17 16.75
N VAL A 162 -0.46 2.28 16.43
CA VAL A 162 -1.91 2.34 16.20
C VAL A 162 -2.23 3.01 14.86
N ILE A 163 -3.44 2.80 14.38
CA ILE A 163 -4.00 3.62 13.33
C ILE A 163 -4.26 5.02 13.90
N SER A 164 -3.47 6.00 13.49
CA SER A 164 -3.56 7.38 13.97
C SER A 164 -4.64 8.19 13.25
N ALA A 165 -4.85 7.94 11.94
CA ALA A 165 -5.90 8.55 11.14
C ALA A 165 -6.21 7.70 9.91
N LEU A 166 -7.41 7.92 9.35
CA LEU A 166 -7.91 7.29 8.13
C LEU A 166 -8.33 8.36 7.11
N GLY A 167 -8.44 7.96 5.83
CA GLY A 167 -8.90 8.84 4.76
C GLY A 167 -7.94 9.99 4.46
N ARG A 168 -6.64 9.84 4.79
CA ARG A 168 -5.61 10.82 4.40
C ARG A 168 -5.28 10.69 2.92
N SER A 169 -4.67 11.74 2.38
CA SER A 169 -4.13 11.75 1.03
C SER A 169 -2.66 12.12 1.07
N MET A 170 -1.87 11.55 0.14
CA MET A 170 -0.46 11.87 -0.04
C MET A 170 -0.11 11.93 -1.52
N HIS A 171 0.93 12.66 -1.88
CA HIS A 171 1.43 12.67 -3.25
C HIS A 171 2.36 11.47 -3.49
N ALA A 172 2.10 10.72 -4.57
CA ALA A 172 3.03 9.76 -5.12
C ALA A 172 4.28 10.45 -5.68
N GLN A 173 5.34 9.70 -5.98
CA GLN A 173 6.53 10.25 -6.65
C GLN A 173 6.20 10.82 -8.04
N SER A 174 5.18 10.30 -8.72
CA SER A 174 4.64 10.82 -9.96
C SER A 174 3.99 12.21 -9.83
N GLY A 175 3.80 12.71 -8.58
CA GLY A 175 3.08 13.94 -8.26
C GLY A 175 1.56 13.77 -8.16
N ARG A 176 1.02 12.57 -8.43
CA ARG A 176 -0.40 12.29 -8.29
C ARG A 176 -0.80 12.13 -6.84
N LEU A 177 -2.02 12.53 -6.50
CA LEU A 177 -2.59 12.32 -5.17
C LEU A 177 -3.07 10.87 -5.02
N ILE A 178 -2.58 10.20 -3.99
CA ILE A 178 -3.06 8.89 -3.54
C ILE A 178 -4.03 9.16 -2.40
N ASP A 179 -5.28 8.76 -2.59
CA ASP A 179 -6.33 8.91 -1.59
C ASP A 179 -6.47 7.67 -0.71
N ASN A 180 -7.24 7.81 0.39
CA ASN A 180 -7.56 6.72 1.31
C ASN A 180 -6.33 6.07 1.93
N ILE A 181 -5.40 6.89 2.40
CA ILE A 181 -4.17 6.47 3.08
C ILE A 181 -4.44 6.25 4.56
N ILE A 182 -3.86 5.20 5.11
CA ILE A 182 -3.81 4.93 6.55
C ILE A 182 -2.60 5.66 7.12
N GLN A 183 -2.83 6.49 8.13
CA GLN A 183 -1.77 7.07 8.95
C GLN A 183 -1.56 6.21 10.19
N THR A 184 -0.31 5.92 10.53
CA THR A 184 0.09 5.16 11.73
C THR A 184 1.33 5.77 12.38
N ASP A 185 1.49 5.55 13.68
CA ASP A 185 2.71 5.85 14.43
C ASP A 185 3.66 4.64 14.54
N ALA A 186 3.26 3.47 14.02
CA ALA A 186 4.19 2.35 13.84
C ALA A 186 5.37 2.80 12.98
N ALA A 187 6.59 2.75 13.53
CA ALA A 187 7.77 3.32 12.89
C ALA A 187 8.09 2.62 11.58
N LEU A 188 8.14 3.36 10.47
CA LEU A 188 8.61 2.88 9.18
C LEU A 188 10.07 3.26 8.98
N ASN A 189 10.92 2.27 8.85
CA ASN A 189 12.34 2.42 8.58
C ASN A 189 12.64 2.10 7.10
N PRO A 190 13.77 2.60 6.54
CA PRO A 190 14.22 2.19 5.23
C PRO A 190 14.25 0.66 5.10
N GLY A 191 13.60 0.13 4.06
CA GLY A 191 13.45 -1.30 3.82
C GLY A 191 12.09 -1.88 4.25
N ASN A 192 11.27 -1.18 5.06
CA ASN A 192 9.90 -1.60 5.34
C ASN A 192 8.92 -1.22 4.21
N SER A 193 9.31 -0.32 3.32
CA SER A 193 8.50 0.07 2.14
C SER A 193 8.16 -1.15 1.30
N GLY A 194 6.89 -1.28 0.93
CA GLY A 194 6.32 -2.42 0.20
C GLY A 194 5.92 -3.59 1.10
N GLY A 195 6.37 -3.61 2.37
CA GLY A 195 5.95 -4.60 3.36
C GLY A 195 4.52 -4.38 3.85
N PRO A 196 3.92 -5.37 4.53
CA PRO A 196 2.55 -5.27 5.04
C PRO A 196 2.45 -4.41 6.30
N LEU A 197 1.35 -3.66 6.41
CA LEU A 197 0.80 -3.17 7.66
C LEU A 197 -0.30 -4.15 8.07
N ALA A 198 -0.17 -4.82 9.21
CA ALA A 198 -1.10 -5.84 9.69
C ALA A 198 -1.93 -5.36 10.89
N ASN A 199 -3.10 -5.97 11.09
CA ASN A 199 -3.91 -5.83 12.30
C ASN A 199 -3.53 -6.89 13.36
N SER A 200 -4.19 -6.85 14.52
CA SER A 200 -4.00 -7.80 15.62
C SER A 200 -4.37 -9.26 15.27
N ALA A 201 -5.17 -9.47 14.22
CA ALA A 201 -5.50 -10.81 13.73
C ALA A 201 -4.46 -11.37 12.74
N GLY A 202 -3.41 -10.60 12.38
CA GLY A 202 -2.43 -10.97 11.36
C GLY A 202 -2.98 -10.86 9.93
N GLU A 203 -4.01 -10.05 9.71
CA GLU A 203 -4.49 -9.72 8.37
C GLU A 203 -3.90 -8.40 7.92
N VAL A 204 -3.56 -8.28 6.64
CA VAL A 204 -2.95 -7.07 6.08
C VAL A 204 -4.01 -6.00 5.85
N ILE A 205 -3.86 -4.86 6.50
CA ILE A 205 -4.73 -3.68 6.39
C ILE A 205 -4.19 -2.63 5.44
N GLY A 206 -2.89 -2.71 5.07
CA GLY A 206 -2.27 -1.77 4.13
C GLY A 206 -0.88 -2.20 3.68
N VAL A 207 -0.32 -1.43 2.74
CA VAL A 207 1.05 -1.56 2.21
C VAL A 207 1.86 -0.37 2.70
N ASN A 208 2.91 -0.61 3.47
CA ASN A 208 3.80 0.43 3.99
C ASN A 208 4.46 1.19 2.84
N THR A 209 4.44 2.53 2.83
CA THR A 209 4.99 3.29 1.69
C THR A 209 5.89 4.44 2.09
N ALA A 210 5.46 5.38 2.90
CA ALA A 210 6.19 6.62 3.11
C ALA A 210 6.23 7.07 4.57
N VAL A 211 7.26 7.86 4.85
CA VAL A 211 7.43 8.60 6.11
C VAL A 211 7.54 10.09 5.78
N ILE A 212 6.81 10.94 6.48
CA ILE A 212 7.01 12.39 6.37
C ILE A 212 8.28 12.77 7.15
N ARG A 213 9.33 13.12 6.44
CA ARG A 213 10.53 13.72 7.05
C ARG A 213 10.39 15.25 7.05
N PRO A 214 10.68 15.96 8.17
CA PRO A 214 11.32 15.49 9.41
C PRO A 214 10.35 15.05 10.54
N ALA A 215 9.05 14.88 10.31
CA ALA A 215 8.10 14.53 11.36
C ALA A 215 8.29 13.07 11.84
N GLN A 216 8.46 12.89 13.15
CA GLN A 216 8.50 11.57 13.78
C GLN A 216 7.08 11.07 14.07
N GLY A 217 6.84 9.75 13.93
CA GLY A 217 5.53 9.15 14.26
C GLY A 217 4.43 9.43 13.24
N ILE A 218 4.76 9.93 12.03
CA ILE A 218 3.82 10.09 10.93
C ILE A 218 4.26 9.20 9.78
N CYS A 219 3.68 8.02 9.73
CA CYS A 219 3.93 7.00 8.72
C CYS A 219 2.65 6.73 7.94
N PHE A 220 2.80 6.33 6.70
CA PHE A 220 1.68 6.10 5.79
C PHE A 220 1.71 4.71 5.16
N ALA A 221 0.52 4.12 5.02
CA ALA A 221 0.32 2.90 4.28
C ALA A 221 -0.87 3.05 3.31
N ILE A 222 -0.74 2.46 2.13
CA ILE A 222 -1.81 2.39 1.15
C ILE A 222 -2.81 1.35 1.64
N ALA A 223 -4.08 1.74 1.76
CA ALA A 223 -5.12 0.89 2.33
C ALA A 223 -5.32 -0.41 1.52
N SER A 224 -5.62 -1.52 2.21
CA SER A 224 -5.73 -2.86 1.60
C SER A 224 -6.79 -2.95 0.51
N ASN A 225 -7.92 -2.24 0.61
CA ASN A 225 -8.93 -2.23 -0.46
C ASN A 225 -8.42 -1.54 -1.71
N THR A 226 -7.66 -0.45 -1.57
CA THR A 226 -6.95 0.18 -2.70
C THR A 226 -5.92 -0.80 -3.29
N ALA A 227 -5.13 -1.45 -2.44
CA ALA A 227 -4.13 -2.42 -2.88
C ALA A 227 -4.74 -3.60 -3.63
N LYS A 228 -5.87 -4.17 -3.15
CA LYS A 228 -6.62 -5.24 -3.85
C LYS A 228 -7.09 -4.80 -5.22
N PHE A 229 -7.68 -3.61 -5.30
CA PHE A 229 -8.22 -3.06 -6.54
C PHE A 229 -7.11 -2.86 -7.59
N ILE A 230 -6.00 -2.24 -7.18
CA ILE A 230 -4.83 -1.99 -8.03
C ILE A 230 -4.18 -3.31 -8.47
N ALA A 231 -3.93 -4.23 -7.53
CA ALA A 231 -3.34 -5.54 -7.84
C ALA A 231 -4.17 -6.32 -8.85
N GLY A 232 -5.51 -6.28 -8.74
CA GLY A 232 -6.40 -6.93 -9.71
C GLY A 232 -6.19 -6.42 -11.14
N TRP A 233 -6.03 -5.11 -11.33
CA TRP A 233 -5.74 -4.52 -12.64
C TRP A 233 -4.33 -4.85 -13.12
N LEU A 234 -3.32 -4.77 -12.25
CA LEU A 234 -1.95 -5.11 -12.59
C LEU A 234 -1.80 -6.57 -13.00
N ILE A 235 -2.50 -7.49 -12.32
CA ILE A 235 -2.49 -8.92 -12.68
C ILE A 235 -3.21 -9.16 -14.00
N LYS A 236 -4.33 -8.47 -14.25
CA LYS A 236 -5.15 -8.67 -15.46
C LYS A 236 -4.53 -8.03 -16.70
N GLU A 237 -4.01 -6.81 -16.60
CA GLU A 237 -3.62 -5.99 -17.76
C GLU A 237 -2.18 -5.48 -17.72
N GLY A 238 -1.42 -5.79 -16.66
CA GLY A 238 -0.05 -5.31 -16.45
C GLY A 238 0.06 -3.82 -16.10
N ARG A 239 -1.04 -3.07 -16.24
CA ARG A 239 -1.12 -1.62 -15.98
C ARG A 239 -2.53 -1.19 -15.63
N ILE A 240 -2.67 0.01 -15.10
CA ILE A 240 -3.98 0.62 -14.88
C ILE A 240 -4.24 1.65 -15.97
N ARG A 241 -5.25 1.42 -16.76
CA ARG A 241 -5.78 2.43 -17.69
C ARG A 241 -6.76 3.32 -16.93
N ARG A 242 -6.39 4.58 -16.74
CA ARG A 242 -7.21 5.56 -16.01
C ARG A 242 -8.03 6.41 -16.99
N GLY A 243 -9.33 6.50 -16.70
CA GLY A 243 -10.21 7.43 -17.37
C GLY A 243 -10.06 8.83 -16.77
N TYR A 244 -10.25 9.81 -17.61
CA TYR A 244 -10.13 11.22 -17.31
C TYR A 244 -11.36 11.95 -17.83
N ILE A 245 -12.00 12.74 -16.97
CA ILE A 245 -13.12 13.61 -17.36
C ILE A 245 -12.77 15.09 -17.30
N GLY A 246 -11.65 15.47 -16.69
CA GLY A 246 -11.14 16.84 -16.64
C GLY A 246 -11.80 17.73 -15.59
N VAL A 247 -11.99 17.17 -14.39
CA VAL A 247 -12.44 17.95 -13.23
C VAL A 247 -11.39 17.89 -12.13
N ALA A 248 -11.17 19.01 -11.44
CA ALA A 248 -10.60 18.99 -10.10
C ALA A 248 -11.76 18.91 -9.11
N GLY A 249 -11.69 18.00 -8.16
CA GLY A 249 -12.78 17.74 -7.22
C GLY A 249 -12.31 17.67 -5.78
N GLN A 250 -13.25 17.84 -4.86
CA GLN A 250 -13.09 17.56 -3.44
C GLN A 250 -14.30 16.82 -2.91
N THR A 251 -14.10 15.98 -1.90
CA THR A 251 -15.22 15.33 -1.20
C THR A 251 -15.95 16.38 -0.36
N SER A 252 -17.26 16.51 -0.56
CA SER A 252 -18.10 17.49 0.14
C SER A 252 -19.34 16.84 0.74
N PRO A 253 -19.73 17.19 1.98
CA PRO A 253 -20.95 16.70 2.57
C PRO A 253 -22.17 17.23 1.80
N LEU A 254 -23.21 16.41 1.70
CA LEU A 254 -24.47 16.78 1.07
C LEU A 254 -25.39 17.49 2.08
N HIS A 255 -26.15 18.47 1.60
CA HIS A 255 -27.15 19.09 2.44
C HIS A 255 -28.26 18.06 2.75
N ARG A 256 -28.51 17.77 4.03
CA ARG A 256 -29.41 16.69 4.48
C ARG A 256 -30.82 16.78 3.87
N ARG A 257 -31.36 17.99 3.65
CA ARG A 257 -32.68 18.17 3.01
C ARG A 257 -32.67 17.72 1.56
N VAL A 258 -31.59 18.03 0.81
CA VAL A 258 -31.45 17.64 -0.61
C VAL A 258 -31.25 16.14 -0.70
N ALA A 259 -30.39 15.55 0.14
CA ALA A 259 -30.17 14.10 0.16
C ALA A 259 -31.47 13.33 0.46
N ARG A 260 -32.28 13.79 1.42
CA ARG A 260 -33.57 13.18 1.74
C ARG A 260 -34.58 13.36 0.62
N PHE A 261 -34.65 14.52 0.00
CA PHE A 261 -35.60 14.83 -1.07
C PHE A 261 -35.38 13.91 -2.28
N TYR A 262 -34.11 13.66 -2.66
CA TYR A 262 -33.75 12.78 -3.79
C TYR A 262 -33.50 11.32 -3.37
N HIS A 263 -33.77 10.96 -2.11
CA HIS A 263 -33.54 9.61 -1.58
C HIS A 263 -32.13 9.08 -1.83
N LEU A 264 -31.11 9.95 -1.71
CA LEU A 264 -29.71 9.57 -1.93
C LEU A 264 -29.22 8.67 -0.78
N ALA A 265 -28.51 7.61 -1.11
CA ALA A 265 -27.94 6.66 -0.15
C ALA A 265 -26.70 7.22 0.55
N ASN A 266 -26.01 8.19 -0.06
CA ASN A 266 -24.76 8.76 0.41
C ASN A 266 -25.00 10.13 1.10
N GLU A 267 -24.16 10.40 2.13
CA GLU A 267 -24.20 11.66 2.89
C GLU A 267 -23.20 12.70 2.35
N SER A 268 -22.35 12.30 1.38
CA SER A 268 -21.36 13.16 0.73
C SER A 268 -21.27 12.83 -0.76
N GLY A 269 -20.55 13.63 -1.53
CA GLY A 269 -20.32 13.44 -2.96
C GLY A 269 -19.02 14.08 -3.43
N ALA A 270 -18.68 13.90 -4.71
CA ALA A 270 -17.54 14.53 -5.36
C ALA A 270 -17.94 15.91 -5.91
N MET A 271 -17.61 16.97 -5.20
CA MET A 271 -17.87 18.35 -5.64
C MET A 271 -16.80 18.78 -6.66
N VAL A 272 -17.24 19.34 -7.77
CA VAL A 272 -16.38 19.86 -8.83
C VAL A 272 -15.88 21.25 -8.43
N VAL A 273 -14.58 21.40 -8.24
CA VAL A 273 -13.93 22.68 -7.91
C VAL A 273 -13.62 23.47 -9.18
N SER A 274 -13.14 22.78 -10.23
CA SER A 274 -12.87 23.39 -11.52
C SER A 274 -13.03 22.36 -12.65
N VAL A 275 -13.26 22.87 -13.85
CA VAL A 275 -13.38 22.07 -15.09
C VAL A 275 -12.28 22.51 -16.04
N GLU A 276 -11.54 21.55 -16.59
CA GLU A 276 -10.47 21.81 -17.55
C GLU A 276 -11.03 22.10 -18.93
N LYS A 277 -10.47 23.11 -19.59
CA LYS A 277 -10.89 23.53 -20.92
C LYS A 277 -10.62 22.43 -21.96
N GLY A 278 -11.59 22.15 -22.83
CA GLY A 278 -11.51 21.11 -23.85
C GLY A 278 -11.72 19.69 -23.32
N SER A 279 -11.96 19.52 -22.02
CA SER A 279 -12.13 18.23 -21.37
C SER A 279 -13.51 17.59 -21.67
N PRO A 280 -13.66 16.27 -21.45
CA PRO A 280 -14.96 15.60 -21.51
C PRO A 280 -16.02 16.23 -20.60
N ALA A 281 -15.64 16.73 -19.43
CA ALA A 281 -16.54 17.38 -18.49
C ALA A 281 -17.07 18.72 -19.03
N GLU A 282 -16.21 19.55 -19.64
CA GLU A 282 -16.64 20.80 -20.29
C GLU A 282 -17.61 20.51 -21.43
N GLN A 283 -17.27 19.53 -22.30
CA GLN A 283 -18.12 19.12 -23.41
C GLN A 283 -19.50 18.62 -22.94
N SER A 284 -19.53 17.98 -21.78
CA SER A 284 -20.75 17.48 -21.15
C SER A 284 -21.46 18.53 -20.29
N ARG A 285 -20.99 19.78 -20.28
CA ARG A 285 -21.56 20.91 -19.52
C ARG A 285 -21.59 20.71 -18.01
N ILE A 286 -20.64 19.94 -17.47
CA ILE A 286 -20.33 19.91 -16.04
C ILE A 286 -19.74 21.28 -15.65
N ARG A 287 -20.09 21.80 -14.47
CA ARG A 287 -19.71 23.13 -14.01
C ARG A 287 -19.04 23.07 -12.63
N PRO A 288 -18.24 24.06 -12.26
CA PRO A 288 -17.86 24.27 -10.86
C PRO A 288 -19.11 24.28 -9.96
N ASP A 289 -18.96 23.81 -8.73
CA ASP A 289 -19.99 23.64 -7.70
C ASP A 289 -21.02 22.52 -7.99
N ASP A 290 -20.93 21.81 -9.12
CA ASP A 290 -21.68 20.57 -9.30
C ASP A 290 -21.18 19.51 -8.31
N VAL A 291 -22.10 18.76 -7.70
CA VAL A 291 -21.75 17.62 -6.85
C VAL A 291 -22.16 16.33 -7.52
N ILE A 292 -21.19 15.51 -7.91
CA ILE A 292 -21.42 14.18 -8.48
C ILE A 292 -21.78 13.23 -7.34
N VAL A 293 -22.99 12.65 -7.38
CA VAL A 293 -23.53 11.80 -6.33
C VAL A 293 -23.74 10.35 -6.78
N ALA A 294 -23.75 10.08 -8.10
CA ALA A 294 -23.75 8.71 -8.62
C ALA A 294 -23.05 8.64 -9.98
N PHE A 295 -22.51 7.45 -10.31
CA PHE A 295 -21.88 7.08 -11.57
C PHE A 295 -22.51 5.77 -12.04
N ASN A 296 -23.20 5.77 -13.21
CA ASN A 296 -23.99 4.64 -13.71
C ASN A 296 -24.92 4.04 -12.63
N ASP A 297 -25.63 4.91 -11.91
CA ASP A 297 -26.56 4.60 -10.82
C ASP A 297 -25.91 4.04 -9.54
N GLU A 298 -24.58 3.86 -9.49
CA GLU A 298 -23.86 3.51 -8.30
C GLU A 298 -23.49 4.76 -7.48
N PRO A 299 -23.74 4.79 -6.15
CA PRO A 299 -23.44 5.95 -5.32
C PRO A 299 -21.97 6.37 -5.37
N ILE A 300 -21.71 7.67 -5.39
CA ILE A 300 -20.39 8.31 -5.27
C ILE A 300 -20.41 9.18 -4.02
N ALA A 301 -19.73 8.72 -2.97
CA ALA A 301 -19.62 9.45 -1.72
C ALA A 301 -18.34 10.30 -1.64
N SER A 302 -17.38 10.08 -2.52
CA SER A 302 -16.08 10.75 -2.50
C SER A 302 -15.45 10.91 -3.89
N VAL A 303 -14.43 11.76 -3.99
CA VAL A 303 -13.58 11.84 -5.20
C VAL A 303 -12.87 10.50 -5.45
N HIS A 304 -12.49 9.80 -4.37
CA HIS A 304 -11.90 8.47 -4.49
C HIS A 304 -12.83 7.45 -5.16
N ASP A 305 -14.13 7.46 -4.82
CA ASP A 305 -15.11 6.59 -5.47
C ASP A 305 -15.24 6.90 -6.95
N LEU A 306 -15.25 8.19 -7.30
CA LEU A 306 -15.26 8.61 -8.69
C LEU A 306 -14.02 8.10 -9.45
N HIS A 307 -12.84 8.22 -8.86
CA HIS A 307 -11.59 7.72 -9.45
C HIS A 307 -11.62 6.20 -9.65
N LYS A 308 -12.17 5.42 -8.70
CA LYS A 308 -12.34 3.97 -8.86
C LYS A 308 -13.26 3.58 -10.03
N LYS A 309 -14.24 4.43 -10.36
CA LYS A 309 -15.15 4.17 -11.50
C LYS A 309 -14.56 4.57 -12.86
N LEU A 310 -13.60 5.50 -12.85
CA LEU A 310 -12.95 6.02 -14.06
C LEU A 310 -11.71 5.19 -14.44
N VAL A 311 -11.91 3.88 -14.74
CA VAL A 311 -10.81 2.96 -15.12
C VAL A 311 -11.24 2.01 -16.22
N GLY A 312 -10.27 1.51 -16.99
CA GLY A 312 -10.42 0.39 -17.93
C GLY A 312 -11.50 0.61 -18.96
N ASP A 313 -12.52 -0.26 -18.97
CA ASP A 313 -13.59 -0.32 -19.99
C ASP A 313 -14.50 0.91 -20.03
N ARG A 314 -14.38 1.82 -19.07
CA ARG A 314 -15.15 3.09 -19.06
C ARG A 314 -14.55 4.14 -19.98
N ILE A 315 -13.30 3.97 -20.39
CA ILE A 315 -12.62 4.88 -21.30
C ILE A 315 -13.24 4.75 -22.70
N GLY A 316 -13.67 5.88 -23.26
CA GLY A 316 -14.34 5.94 -24.57
C GLY A 316 -15.80 5.49 -24.56
N THR A 317 -16.36 5.12 -23.39
CA THR A 317 -17.75 4.68 -23.26
C THR A 317 -18.57 5.76 -22.56
N PRO A 318 -19.74 6.20 -23.09
CA PRO A 318 -20.61 7.14 -22.40
C PRO A 318 -21.06 6.62 -21.05
N CYS A 319 -20.82 7.38 -20.00
CA CYS A 319 -21.17 7.08 -18.62
C CYS A 319 -22.21 8.08 -18.12
N LYS A 320 -23.19 7.58 -17.38
CA LYS A 320 -24.23 8.39 -16.74
C LYS A 320 -23.73 8.94 -15.41
N LEU A 321 -23.76 10.25 -15.22
CA LEU A 321 -23.54 10.90 -13.94
C LEU A 321 -24.85 11.44 -13.39
N THR A 322 -25.13 11.20 -12.12
CA THR A 322 -26.15 11.93 -11.38
C THR A 322 -25.45 13.04 -10.63
N VAL A 323 -25.87 14.28 -10.89
CA VAL A 323 -25.21 15.50 -10.42
C VAL A 323 -26.24 16.38 -9.70
N LEU A 324 -25.86 16.94 -8.56
CA LEU A 324 -26.59 18.00 -7.89
C LEU A 324 -26.00 19.36 -8.32
N ARG A 325 -26.82 20.20 -8.86
CA ARG A 325 -26.49 21.60 -9.21
C ARG A 325 -27.38 22.53 -8.38
N GLY A 326 -26.84 23.09 -7.32
CA GLY A 326 -27.63 23.77 -6.31
C GLY A 326 -28.61 22.81 -5.64
N THR A 327 -29.90 22.98 -5.88
CA THR A 327 -30.96 22.09 -5.37
C THR A 327 -31.54 21.14 -6.42
N GLU A 328 -31.09 21.21 -7.66
CA GLU A 328 -31.60 20.39 -8.77
C GLU A 328 -30.75 19.14 -8.96
N GLN A 329 -31.40 18.00 -9.22
CA GLN A 329 -30.77 16.78 -9.64
C GLN A 329 -30.80 16.68 -11.17
N LEU A 330 -29.61 16.53 -11.77
CA LEU A 330 -29.43 16.44 -13.20
C LEU A 330 -28.82 15.09 -13.57
N THR A 331 -29.20 14.57 -14.76
CA THR A 331 -28.50 13.48 -15.40
C THR A 331 -27.62 14.04 -16.51
N ILE A 332 -26.31 13.77 -16.41
CA ILE A 332 -25.32 14.20 -17.41
C ILE A 332 -24.59 12.97 -17.95
N TYR A 333 -24.43 12.88 -19.25
CA TYR A 333 -23.63 11.83 -19.89
C TYR A 333 -22.24 12.39 -20.22
N VAL A 334 -21.20 11.70 -19.77
CA VAL A 334 -19.81 12.03 -20.05
C VAL A 334 -19.11 10.82 -20.64
N THR A 335 -18.25 11.03 -21.64
CA THR A 335 -17.40 9.98 -22.20
C THR A 335 -15.98 10.20 -21.70
N PRO A 336 -15.49 9.40 -20.71
CA PRO A 336 -14.13 9.55 -20.21
C PRO A 336 -13.10 9.31 -21.30
N ALA A 337 -12.10 10.18 -21.40
CA ALA A 337 -10.91 9.95 -22.22
C ALA A 337 -9.86 9.17 -21.45
N GLU A 338 -8.89 8.56 -22.13
CA GLU A 338 -7.71 8.01 -21.42
C GLU A 338 -6.87 9.15 -20.86
N MET A 339 -6.48 9.00 -19.61
CA MET A 339 -5.67 10.04 -18.94
C MET A 339 -4.34 10.17 -19.65
N PRO A 340 -3.92 11.38 -20.06
CA PRO A 340 -2.60 11.59 -20.63
C PRO A 340 -1.52 11.13 -19.65
N ALA A 341 -0.52 10.39 -20.15
CA ALA A 341 0.66 10.10 -19.33
C ALA A 341 1.28 11.43 -18.86
N LEU A 342 1.51 11.56 -17.56
CA LEU A 342 2.22 12.71 -17.01
C LEU A 342 3.59 12.76 -17.69
N ARG A 343 3.84 13.78 -18.51
CA ARG A 343 5.17 14.04 -19.03
C ARG A 343 6.07 14.33 -17.83
N ALA A 344 7.07 13.49 -17.59
CA ALA A 344 8.13 13.77 -16.63
C ALA A 344 8.69 15.17 -16.96
N ARG A 345 8.60 16.09 -16.01
CA ARG A 345 9.22 17.42 -16.08
C ARG A 345 10.66 17.33 -15.61
#